data_15aee5770a94f4bbf1e61ae7cd2a2754
#
_entry.id   15aee5770a94f4bbf1e61ae7cd2a2754
#
_cell.length_a   1.000
_cell.length_b   1.000
_cell.length_c   1.000
_cell.angle_alpha   90.00
_cell.angle_beta   90.00
_cell.angle_gamma   90.00
#
_symmetry.space_group_name_H-M   'P 1'
#
loop_
_entity.id
_entity.type
_entity.pdbx_description
1 polymer ?
#
loop_
_entity_poly.entity_id
_entity_poly.type
_entity_poly.pdbx_seq_one_letter_code
_entity_poly.pdbx_strand_id
1 'polypeptide(L)'
;MQLPAENEGGNCWFAIRVSYSRELALKAILDAENIENFIPMRYEYIMKSGKRVRKLLPAIHNLVFVYSTRKRIDTLKDRLESSMPIRFIMNREHCRPVVIPESQMRSFILVAGNCDEAVLYVEPAELHLVKGQKVRITGGVFEGVIGEFVRIRHDRRVVVNIEGVMAVATTFIPPSLVAVSYTHLRAHETSA
;
A
#
# COMPACT_ATOMS: atom_id res chain seq x y z
N MET A 1 19.19 5.61 -11.72
CA MET A 1 18.10 4.87 -11.02
C MET A 1 17.37 4.07 -12.09
N GLN A 2 17.72 2.77 -12.23
CA GLN A 2 17.11 1.91 -13.25
C GLN A 2 15.68 1.61 -12.81
N LEU A 3 14.74 2.03 -13.63
CA LEU A 3 13.33 1.63 -13.52
C LEU A 3 13.25 0.10 -13.67
N PRO A 4 12.44 -0.61 -12.87
CA PRO A 4 12.21 -2.02 -13.13
C PRO A 4 11.64 -2.17 -14.54
N ALA A 5 12.30 -3.04 -15.33
CA ALA A 5 11.88 -3.38 -16.68
C ALA A 5 10.41 -3.79 -16.67
N GLU A 6 9.66 -3.34 -17.66
CA GLU A 6 8.28 -3.76 -17.90
C GLU A 6 8.26 -5.29 -18.05
N ASN A 7 7.81 -5.98 -17.02
CA ASN A 7 7.42 -7.38 -17.14
C ASN A 7 6.06 -7.40 -17.85
N GLU A 8 6.06 -7.34 -19.19
CA GLU A 8 4.85 -7.39 -20.00
C GLU A 8 4.06 -8.70 -19.81
N GLY A 9 4.57 -9.68 -19.09
CA GLY A 9 3.93 -10.96 -18.85
C GLY A 9 3.86 -11.43 -17.40
N GLY A 10 4.50 -10.77 -16.44
CA GLY A 10 4.54 -11.17 -15.04
C GLY A 10 3.45 -10.53 -14.19
N ASN A 11 3.02 -11.24 -13.12
CA ASN A 11 2.16 -10.64 -12.11
C ASN A 11 2.92 -9.57 -11.34
N CYS A 12 2.26 -8.44 -11.07
CA CYS A 12 2.76 -7.38 -10.19
C CYS A 12 1.60 -6.70 -9.45
N TRP A 13 1.91 -5.96 -8.41
CA TRP A 13 0.92 -5.20 -7.67
C TRP A 13 0.61 -3.89 -8.38
N PHE A 14 -0.68 -3.66 -8.61
CA PHE A 14 -1.22 -2.40 -9.12
C PHE A 14 -2.12 -1.76 -8.09
N ALA A 15 -2.15 -0.43 -8.08
CA ALA A 15 -3.14 0.35 -7.36
C ALA A 15 -4.27 0.75 -8.31
N ILE A 16 -5.50 0.43 -7.95
CA ILE A 16 -6.70 0.65 -8.78
C ILE A 16 -7.70 1.50 -8.03
N ARG A 17 -8.29 2.46 -8.72
CA ARG A 17 -9.48 3.18 -8.26
C ARG A 17 -10.73 2.52 -8.81
N VAL A 18 -11.71 2.30 -7.90
CA VAL A 18 -13.07 1.88 -8.23
C VAL A 18 -14.04 3.03 -7.96
N SER A 19 -15.05 3.22 -8.81
CA SER A 19 -16.01 4.30 -8.63
C SER A 19 -17.07 3.96 -7.57
N TYR A 20 -17.62 4.99 -6.92
CA TYR A 20 -18.79 4.91 -6.04
C TYR A 20 -18.63 4.03 -4.79
N SER A 21 -17.44 4.03 -4.17
CA SER A 21 -17.16 3.27 -2.94
C SER A 21 -17.55 1.78 -3.04
N ARG A 22 -17.23 1.17 -4.18
CA ARG A 22 -17.53 -0.25 -4.49
C ARG A 22 -16.33 -1.17 -4.27
N GLU A 23 -15.41 -0.83 -3.38
CA GLU A 23 -14.20 -1.59 -3.09
C GLU A 23 -14.50 -3.05 -2.75
N LEU A 24 -15.48 -3.26 -1.85
CA LEU A 24 -15.86 -4.61 -1.42
C LEU A 24 -16.58 -5.41 -2.53
N ALA A 25 -17.32 -4.74 -3.42
CA ALA A 25 -17.93 -5.39 -4.58
C ALA A 25 -16.86 -5.81 -5.59
N LEU A 26 -15.86 -4.95 -5.85
CA LEU A 26 -14.71 -5.31 -6.67
C LEU A 26 -13.93 -6.47 -6.07
N LYS A 27 -13.69 -6.43 -4.75
CA LYS A 27 -13.04 -7.53 -4.03
C LYS A 27 -13.74 -8.86 -4.27
N ALA A 28 -15.07 -8.92 -4.16
CA ALA A 28 -15.83 -10.15 -4.38
C ALA A 28 -15.63 -10.71 -5.79
N ILE A 29 -15.55 -9.85 -6.82
CA ILE A 29 -15.27 -10.26 -8.20
C ILE A 29 -13.83 -10.80 -8.32
N LEU A 30 -12.85 -10.10 -7.74
CA LEU A 30 -11.45 -10.51 -7.78
C LEU A 30 -11.24 -11.86 -7.07
N ASP A 31 -11.87 -12.05 -5.90
CA ASP A 31 -11.81 -13.30 -5.13
C ASP A 31 -12.45 -14.47 -5.93
N ALA A 32 -13.59 -14.24 -6.59
CA ALA A 32 -14.25 -15.25 -7.43
C ALA A 32 -13.38 -15.67 -8.63
N GLU A 33 -12.52 -14.79 -9.12
CA GLU A 33 -11.58 -15.07 -10.21
C GLU A 33 -10.19 -15.52 -9.72
N ASN A 34 -10.02 -15.75 -8.42
CA ASN A 34 -8.73 -16.08 -7.80
C ASN A 34 -7.63 -15.06 -8.15
N ILE A 35 -7.98 -13.79 -8.13
CA ILE A 35 -7.03 -12.67 -8.29
C ILE A 35 -6.70 -12.16 -6.89
N GLU A 36 -5.42 -12.26 -6.49
CA GLU A 36 -4.96 -11.74 -5.21
C GLU A 36 -5.17 -10.23 -5.14
N ASN A 37 -5.74 -9.77 -4.02
CA ASN A 37 -6.08 -8.38 -3.83
C ASN A 37 -5.98 -7.97 -2.36
N PHE A 38 -5.85 -6.67 -2.11
CA PHE A 38 -5.81 -6.11 -0.77
C PHE A 38 -6.54 -4.77 -0.72
N ILE A 39 -7.40 -4.61 0.29
CA ILE A 39 -8.05 -3.34 0.62
C ILE A 39 -7.61 -2.96 2.03
N PRO A 40 -6.97 -1.80 2.23
CA PRO A 40 -6.69 -1.29 3.56
C PRO A 40 -8.00 -1.06 4.32
N MET A 41 -8.17 -1.68 5.48
CA MET A 41 -9.39 -1.60 6.27
C MET A 41 -9.11 -0.96 7.64
N ARG A 42 -10.08 -0.25 8.18
CA ARG A 42 -10.02 0.27 9.55
C ARG A 42 -11.38 0.15 10.25
N TYR A 43 -11.34 0.10 11.57
CA TYR A 43 -12.56 0.18 12.35
C TYR A 43 -13.01 1.63 12.49
N GLU A 44 -14.29 1.87 12.22
CA GLU A 44 -14.96 3.15 12.44
C GLU A 44 -16.22 2.95 13.25
N TYR A 45 -16.57 3.98 14.03
CA TYR A 45 -17.85 4.02 14.74
C TYR A 45 -18.87 4.75 13.90
N ILE A 46 -19.92 4.02 13.48
CA ILE A 46 -21.05 4.58 12.75
C ILE A 46 -22.30 4.63 13.62
N MET A 47 -23.18 5.62 13.37
CA MET A 47 -24.50 5.64 14.01
C MET A 47 -25.47 4.77 13.21
N LYS A 48 -26.05 3.77 13.85
CA LYS A 48 -27.09 2.90 13.27
C LYS A 48 -28.27 2.86 14.22
N SER A 49 -29.43 3.33 13.78
CA SER A 49 -30.67 3.39 14.61
C SER A 49 -30.44 4.01 16.00
N GLY A 50 -29.71 5.14 16.05
CA GLY A 50 -29.41 5.85 17.29
C GLY A 50 -28.33 5.22 18.19
N LYS A 51 -27.76 4.09 17.79
CA LYS A 51 -26.68 3.41 18.52
C LYS A 51 -25.34 3.52 17.80
N ARG A 52 -24.27 3.70 18.58
CA ARG A 52 -22.90 3.69 18.07
C ARG A 52 -22.44 2.25 17.85
N VAL A 53 -22.18 1.88 16.59
CA VAL A 53 -21.76 0.54 16.20
C VAL A 53 -20.38 0.60 15.58
N ARG A 54 -19.45 -0.26 16.03
CA ARG A 54 -18.11 -0.41 15.44
C ARG A 54 -18.22 -1.24 14.17
N LYS A 55 -17.73 -0.71 13.05
CA LYS A 55 -17.77 -1.37 11.75
C LYS A 55 -16.39 -1.32 11.08
N LEU A 56 -16.01 -2.41 10.42
CA LEU A 56 -14.80 -2.47 9.59
C LEU A 56 -15.13 -1.90 8.20
N LEU A 57 -14.44 -0.85 7.81
CA LEU A 57 -14.66 -0.12 6.55
C LEU A 57 -13.34 0.08 5.81
N PRO A 58 -13.35 0.28 4.47
CA PRO A 58 -12.17 0.70 3.73
C PRO A 58 -11.57 1.96 4.33
N ALA A 59 -10.28 1.92 4.66
CA ALA A 59 -9.58 3.05 5.27
C ALA A 59 -9.38 4.20 4.27
N ILE A 60 -9.28 3.86 3.00
CA ILE A 60 -9.14 4.80 1.88
C ILE A 60 -10.22 4.49 0.86
N HIS A 61 -11.02 5.52 0.55
CA HIS A 61 -12.10 5.38 -0.42
C HIS A 61 -11.60 5.14 -1.84
N ASN A 62 -12.31 4.24 -2.53
CA ASN A 62 -12.08 3.94 -3.94
C ASN A 62 -10.70 3.32 -4.26
N LEU A 63 -9.98 2.76 -3.28
CA LEU A 63 -8.66 2.18 -3.46
C LEU A 63 -8.67 0.66 -3.23
N VAL A 64 -8.18 -0.07 -4.24
CA VAL A 64 -7.95 -1.52 -4.18
C VAL A 64 -6.58 -1.83 -4.75
N PHE A 65 -5.79 -2.64 -4.07
CA PHE A 65 -4.55 -3.18 -4.59
C PHE A 65 -4.81 -4.55 -5.21
N VAL A 66 -4.23 -4.81 -6.39
CA VAL A 66 -4.47 -6.04 -7.15
C VAL A 66 -3.15 -6.61 -7.65
N TYR A 67 -2.92 -7.90 -7.40
CA TYR A 67 -1.76 -8.64 -7.89
C TYR A 67 -2.14 -9.46 -9.11
N SER A 68 -1.74 -9.01 -10.29
CA SER A 68 -2.09 -9.66 -11.56
C SER A 68 -1.20 -9.18 -12.70
N THR A 69 -1.43 -9.68 -13.90
CA THR A 69 -0.87 -9.09 -15.12
C THR A 69 -1.69 -7.87 -15.55
N ARG A 70 -1.04 -6.89 -16.17
CA ARG A 70 -1.71 -5.71 -16.74
C ARG A 70 -2.84 -6.11 -17.69
N LYS A 71 -2.57 -7.05 -18.61
CA LYS A 71 -3.55 -7.52 -19.60
C LYS A 71 -4.83 -8.07 -18.95
N ARG A 72 -4.69 -8.83 -17.85
CA ARG A 72 -5.85 -9.39 -17.14
C ARG A 72 -6.69 -8.28 -16.48
N ILE A 73 -6.04 -7.26 -15.93
CA ILE A 73 -6.75 -6.11 -15.36
C ILE A 73 -7.41 -5.26 -16.46
N ASP A 74 -6.77 -5.05 -17.61
CA ASP A 74 -7.39 -4.34 -18.73
C ASP A 74 -8.63 -5.09 -19.23
N THR A 75 -8.59 -6.42 -19.39
CA THR A 75 -9.78 -7.23 -19.70
C THR A 75 -10.89 -7.09 -18.65
N LEU A 76 -10.54 -7.09 -17.37
CA LEU A 76 -11.50 -6.87 -16.28
C LEU A 76 -12.12 -5.47 -16.35
N LYS A 77 -11.32 -4.46 -16.62
CA LYS A 77 -11.75 -3.07 -16.77
C LYS A 77 -12.76 -2.92 -17.90
N ASP A 78 -12.49 -3.49 -19.08
CA ASP A 78 -13.40 -3.43 -20.23
C ASP A 78 -14.74 -4.11 -19.91
N ARG A 79 -14.71 -5.25 -19.24
CA ARG A 79 -15.92 -5.98 -18.82
C ARG A 79 -16.75 -5.21 -17.78
N LEU A 80 -16.11 -4.47 -16.89
CA LEU A 80 -16.78 -3.74 -15.80
C LEU A 80 -17.13 -2.29 -16.17
N GLU A 81 -16.77 -1.80 -17.35
CA GLU A 81 -16.86 -0.38 -17.72
C GLU A 81 -18.25 0.22 -17.51
N SER A 82 -19.30 -0.51 -17.87
CA SER A 82 -20.69 -0.03 -17.76
C SER A 82 -21.31 -0.18 -16.37
N SER A 83 -20.82 -1.13 -15.56
CA SER A 83 -21.41 -1.46 -14.26
C SER A 83 -20.61 -0.88 -13.09
N MET A 84 -19.29 -1.00 -13.13
CA MET A 84 -18.37 -0.60 -12.07
C MET A 84 -17.03 -0.17 -12.67
N PRO A 85 -16.93 1.05 -13.20
CA PRO A 85 -15.69 1.52 -13.82
C PRO A 85 -14.51 1.46 -12.86
N ILE A 86 -13.42 0.83 -13.30
CA ILE A 86 -12.15 0.78 -12.58
C ILE A 86 -11.05 1.46 -13.41
N ARG A 87 -10.07 2.04 -12.73
CA ARG A 87 -8.96 2.75 -13.38
C ARG A 87 -7.66 2.52 -12.62
N PHE A 88 -6.56 2.35 -13.33
CA PHE A 88 -5.24 2.37 -12.72
C PHE A 88 -4.95 3.73 -12.08
N ILE A 89 -4.28 3.72 -10.95
CA ILE A 89 -3.60 4.92 -10.47
C ILE A 89 -2.33 5.07 -11.30
N MET A 90 -2.19 6.24 -11.94
CA MET A 90 -1.12 6.52 -12.87
C MET A 90 0.02 7.26 -12.17
N ASN A 91 1.26 6.88 -12.48
CA ASN A 91 2.42 7.70 -12.16
C ASN A 91 2.37 8.98 -13.02
N ARG A 92 2.45 10.14 -12.38
CA ARG A 92 2.29 11.44 -13.06
C ARG A 92 3.46 11.78 -13.99
N GLU A 93 4.67 11.30 -13.66
CA GLU A 93 5.88 11.62 -14.42
C GLU A 93 5.98 10.78 -15.70
N HIS A 94 5.53 9.53 -15.64
CA HIS A 94 5.73 8.57 -16.72
C HIS A 94 4.42 8.20 -17.46
N CYS A 95 3.27 8.72 -17.04
CA CYS A 95 1.95 8.39 -17.62
C CYS A 95 1.69 6.88 -17.73
N ARG A 96 2.18 6.09 -16.78
CA ARG A 96 2.05 4.63 -16.71
C ARG A 96 1.37 4.23 -15.41
N PRO A 97 0.69 3.06 -15.35
CA PRO A 97 0.19 2.52 -14.10
C PRO A 97 1.29 2.42 -13.04
N VAL A 98 0.95 2.78 -11.80
CA VAL A 98 1.86 2.58 -10.66
C VAL A 98 2.00 1.08 -10.44
N VAL A 99 3.23 0.58 -10.57
CA VAL A 99 3.62 -0.80 -10.22
C VAL A 99 4.33 -0.76 -8.87
N ILE A 100 3.84 -1.56 -7.94
CA ILE A 100 4.34 -1.57 -6.55
C ILE A 100 5.27 -2.78 -6.39
N PRO A 101 6.52 -2.58 -5.96
CA PRO A 101 7.43 -3.68 -5.66
C PRO A 101 6.86 -4.62 -4.59
N GLU A 102 7.00 -5.92 -4.78
CA GLU A 102 6.42 -6.93 -3.88
C GLU A 102 6.89 -6.76 -2.43
N SER A 103 8.17 -6.47 -2.20
CA SER A 103 8.72 -6.24 -0.86
C SER A 103 8.10 -5.03 -0.16
N GLN A 104 7.76 -3.99 -0.93
CA GLN A 104 7.08 -2.80 -0.43
C GLN A 104 5.62 -3.11 -0.11
N MET A 105 4.92 -3.82 -1.00
CA MET A 105 3.53 -4.21 -0.77
C MET A 105 3.39 -5.17 0.41
N ARG A 106 4.31 -6.11 0.59
CA ARG A 106 4.35 -6.98 1.79
C ARG A 106 4.46 -6.17 3.08
N SER A 107 5.39 -5.21 3.14
CA SER A 107 5.53 -4.33 4.30
C SER A 107 4.27 -3.50 4.54
N PHE A 108 3.64 -3.01 3.47
CA PHE A 108 2.38 -2.27 3.54
C PHE A 108 1.24 -3.13 4.09
N ILE A 109 1.08 -4.36 3.59
CA ILE A 109 0.04 -5.31 4.04
C ILE A 109 0.23 -5.68 5.52
N LEU A 110 1.48 -5.91 5.96
CA LEU A 110 1.76 -6.22 7.37
C LEU A 110 1.30 -5.09 8.31
N VAL A 111 1.48 -3.84 7.91
CA VAL A 111 1.04 -2.70 8.73
C VAL A 111 -0.45 -2.46 8.59
N ALA A 112 -0.97 -2.33 7.38
CA ALA A 112 -2.36 -1.97 7.10
C ALA A 112 -3.34 -3.11 7.43
N GLY A 113 -2.90 -4.36 7.33
CA GLY A 113 -3.72 -5.56 7.63
C GLY A 113 -3.98 -5.78 9.12
N ASN A 114 -3.19 -5.15 10.00
CA ASN A 114 -3.39 -5.28 11.44
C ASN A 114 -4.67 -4.60 11.95
N CYS A 115 -5.28 -3.71 11.15
CA CYS A 115 -6.53 -2.99 11.49
C CYS A 115 -6.51 -2.29 12.86
N ASP A 116 -5.33 -2.01 13.42
CA ASP A 116 -5.16 -1.31 14.69
C ASP A 116 -5.56 0.16 14.52
N GLU A 117 -6.34 0.69 15.47
CA GLU A 117 -6.78 2.10 15.45
C GLU A 117 -5.60 3.09 15.56
N ALA A 118 -4.47 2.64 16.11
CA ALA A 118 -3.25 3.45 16.21
C ALA A 118 -2.40 3.46 14.93
N VAL A 119 -2.70 2.62 13.94
CA VAL A 119 -2.12 2.68 12.61
C VAL A 119 -2.66 3.93 11.89
N LEU A 120 -1.76 4.73 11.32
CA LEU A 120 -2.14 5.96 10.63
C LEU A 120 -2.03 5.78 9.12
N TYR A 121 -3.07 6.17 8.41
CA TYR A 121 -3.04 6.32 6.96
C TYR A 121 -2.68 7.76 6.63
N VAL A 122 -1.65 7.93 5.80
CA VAL A 122 -1.05 9.24 5.48
C VAL A 122 -1.20 9.49 3.99
N GLU A 123 -1.72 10.66 3.63
CA GLU A 123 -1.84 11.04 2.22
C GLU A 123 -0.48 11.44 1.62
N PRO A 124 -0.27 11.26 0.30
CA PRO A 124 1.00 11.58 -0.36
C PRO A 124 1.45 13.03 -0.15
N ALA A 125 0.51 13.96 -0.05
CA ALA A 125 0.80 15.38 0.18
C ALA A 125 1.43 15.65 1.55
N GLU A 126 1.14 14.83 2.56
CA GLU A 126 1.69 14.97 3.91
C GLU A 126 3.09 14.35 4.04
N LEU A 127 3.45 13.45 3.12
CA LEU A 127 4.73 12.71 3.15
C LEU A 127 5.93 13.55 2.73
N HIS A 128 5.75 14.60 1.94
CA HIS A 128 6.86 15.48 1.51
C HIS A 128 7.58 16.18 2.68
N LEU A 129 6.97 16.18 3.86
CA LEU A 129 7.52 16.79 5.06
C LEU A 129 8.36 15.85 5.93
N VAL A 130 8.41 14.55 5.60
CA VAL A 130 8.99 13.53 6.48
C VAL A 130 10.09 12.79 5.76
N LYS A 131 11.35 13.22 5.97
CA LYS A 131 12.53 12.43 5.60
C LYS A 131 12.95 11.59 6.81
N GLY A 132 12.87 10.28 6.68
CA GLY A 132 13.29 9.33 7.69
C GLY A 132 14.45 8.46 7.24
N GLN A 133 15.12 7.83 8.21
CA GLN A 133 16.13 6.82 7.93
C GLN A 133 15.44 5.51 7.53
N LYS A 134 15.88 4.88 6.44
CA LYS A 134 15.37 3.57 6.03
C LYS A 134 15.77 2.50 7.05
N VAL A 135 14.78 1.80 7.56
CA VAL A 135 14.94 0.82 8.64
C VAL A 135 14.16 -0.46 8.37
N ARG A 136 14.54 -1.51 9.10
CA ARG A 136 13.76 -2.76 9.25
C ARG A 136 13.36 -2.90 10.71
N ILE A 137 12.12 -3.28 10.96
CA ILE A 137 11.63 -3.66 12.29
C ILE A 137 12.11 -5.08 12.61
N THR A 138 12.71 -5.27 13.78
CA THR A 138 13.38 -6.52 14.20
C THR A 138 12.61 -7.34 15.21
N GLY A 139 11.41 -6.89 15.62
CA GLY A 139 10.58 -7.63 16.55
C GLY A 139 9.20 -7.02 16.75
N GLY A 140 8.31 -7.78 17.41
CA GLY A 140 6.93 -7.41 17.67
C GLY A 140 6.00 -7.71 16.48
N VAL A 141 4.77 -7.15 16.54
CA VAL A 141 3.71 -7.43 15.56
C VAL A 141 4.03 -6.95 14.14
N PHE A 142 5.01 -6.06 13.99
CA PHE A 142 5.45 -5.52 12.70
C PHE A 142 6.85 -6.00 12.32
N GLU A 143 7.33 -7.11 12.89
CA GLU A 143 8.63 -7.68 12.55
C GLU A 143 8.76 -7.92 11.04
N GLY A 144 9.91 -7.54 10.48
CA GLY A 144 10.19 -7.67 9.04
C GLY A 144 9.74 -6.47 8.18
N VAL A 145 8.91 -5.57 8.70
CA VAL A 145 8.50 -4.36 7.96
C VAL A 145 9.72 -3.49 7.65
N ILE A 146 9.81 -3.06 6.39
CA ILE A 146 10.82 -2.12 5.91
C ILE A 146 10.12 -0.80 5.57
N GLY A 147 10.63 0.29 6.09
CA GLY A 147 10.07 1.62 5.85
C GLY A 147 11.00 2.73 6.33
N GLU A 148 10.48 3.92 6.47
CA GLU A 148 11.21 5.08 6.97
C GLU A 148 10.88 5.34 8.44
N PHE A 149 11.91 5.48 9.29
CA PHE A 149 11.74 5.75 10.71
C PHE A 149 11.60 7.25 10.93
N VAL A 150 10.43 7.66 11.34
CA VAL A 150 10.05 9.08 11.41
C VAL A 150 9.34 9.41 12.72
N ARG A 151 9.23 10.70 13.02
CA ARG A 151 8.45 11.19 14.14
C ARG A 151 7.12 11.80 13.64
N ILE A 152 6.01 11.20 14.04
CA ILE A 152 4.66 11.68 13.71
C ILE A 152 3.90 11.90 15.01
N ARG A 153 3.36 13.10 15.23
CA ARG A 153 2.58 13.47 16.43
C ARG A 153 3.29 13.09 17.74
N HIS A 154 4.59 13.40 17.84
CA HIS A 154 5.49 13.10 18.97
C HIS A 154 5.93 11.64 19.11
N ASP A 155 5.34 10.69 18.41
CA ASP A 155 5.70 9.28 18.41
C ASP A 155 6.69 8.92 17.31
N ARG A 156 7.58 7.98 17.60
CA ARG A 156 8.44 7.35 16.58
C ARG A 156 7.71 6.19 15.93
N ARG A 157 7.59 6.24 14.61
CA ARG A 157 6.85 5.27 13.79
C ARG A 157 7.67 4.86 12.58
N VAL A 158 7.37 3.69 12.02
CA VAL A 158 7.87 3.30 10.69
C VAL A 158 6.80 3.55 9.66
N VAL A 159 7.12 4.33 8.65
CA VAL A 159 6.23 4.66 7.53
C VAL A 159 6.58 3.79 6.34
N VAL A 160 5.60 3.10 5.81
CA VAL A 160 5.68 2.39 4.52
C VAL A 160 4.94 3.22 3.48
N ASN A 161 5.69 3.80 2.56
CA ASN A 161 5.16 4.66 1.51
C ASN A 161 5.01 3.88 0.21
N ILE A 162 3.84 3.93 -0.41
CA ILE A 162 3.60 3.51 -1.79
C ILE A 162 3.55 4.78 -2.63
N GLU A 163 4.63 5.03 -3.37
CA GLU A 163 4.85 6.26 -4.10
C GLU A 163 3.69 6.59 -5.06
N GLY A 164 3.19 7.82 -4.97
CA GLY A 164 2.07 8.30 -5.78
C GLY A 164 0.69 7.75 -5.39
N VAL A 165 0.60 6.88 -4.39
CA VAL A 165 -0.67 6.26 -3.95
C VAL A 165 -1.03 6.66 -2.54
N MET A 166 -0.26 6.19 -1.55
CA MET A 166 -0.50 6.47 -0.13
C MET A 166 0.64 5.95 0.74
N ALA A 167 0.63 6.29 2.02
CA ALA A 167 1.46 5.65 3.01
C ALA A 167 0.68 5.17 4.23
N VAL A 168 1.27 4.23 4.95
CA VAL A 168 0.79 3.78 6.25
C VAL A 168 1.91 3.89 7.27
N ALA A 169 1.58 4.39 8.46
CA ALA A 169 2.49 4.46 9.59
C ALA A 169 2.09 3.45 10.66
N THR A 170 3.06 2.72 11.19
CA THR A 170 2.87 1.80 12.32
C THR A 170 2.37 2.56 13.56
N THR A 171 2.04 1.83 14.61
CA THR A 171 1.97 2.37 15.98
C THR A 171 3.35 2.85 16.44
N PHE A 172 3.49 3.32 17.66
CA PHE A 172 4.80 3.62 18.24
C PHE A 172 5.74 2.40 18.16
N ILE A 173 6.96 2.62 17.67
CA ILE A 173 8.01 1.58 17.62
C ILE A 173 9.19 2.03 18.48
N PRO A 174 9.57 1.25 19.52
CA PRO A 174 10.77 1.52 20.29
C PRO A 174 12.02 1.49 19.39
N PRO A 175 12.97 2.44 19.57
CA PRO A 175 14.20 2.45 18.77
C PRO A 175 15.02 1.16 18.85
N SER A 176 14.91 0.42 19.96
CA SER A 176 15.57 -0.88 20.16
C SER A 176 15.06 -1.99 19.22
N LEU A 177 13.88 -1.81 18.65
CA LEU A 177 13.28 -2.75 17.68
C LEU A 177 13.49 -2.31 16.22
N VAL A 178 14.44 -1.41 15.93
CA VAL A 178 14.71 -0.90 14.60
C VAL A 178 16.17 -1.11 14.23
N ALA A 179 16.42 -1.74 13.09
CA ALA A 179 17.75 -1.83 12.50
C ALA A 179 17.83 -0.99 11.23
N VAL A 180 18.96 -0.29 11.04
CA VAL A 180 19.21 0.48 9.81
C VAL A 180 19.29 -0.47 8.64
N SER A 181 18.50 -0.22 7.61
CA SER A 181 18.54 -0.98 6.37
C SER A 181 19.51 -0.32 5.40
N TYR A 182 20.74 -0.83 5.35
CA TYR A 182 21.70 -0.44 4.31
C TYR A 182 21.33 -1.14 3.01
N THR A 183 20.87 -0.41 2.02
CA THR A 183 20.89 -0.89 0.65
C THR A 183 22.34 -0.84 0.20
N HIS A 184 23.04 -1.98 0.15
CA HIS A 184 24.34 -2.06 -0.50
C HIS A 184 24.16 -1.72 -1.98
N LEU A 185 24.50 -0.49 -2.36
CA LEU A 185 24.96 -0.21 -3.70
C LEU A 185 26.28 -1.00 -3.85
N ARG A 186 26.25 -2.14 -4.55
CA ARG A 186 27.49 -2.78 -5.02
C ARG A 186 28.15 -1.77 -5.94
N ALA A 187 29.15 -1.08 -5.43
CA ALA A 187 30.14 -0.45 -6.25
C ALA A 187 30.88 -1.61 -6.98
N HIS A 188 30.77 -1.67 -8.30
CA HIS A 188 31.68 -2.44 -9.11
C HIS A 188 33.05 -1.76 -8.98
N GLU A 189 33.92 -2.33 -8.16
CA GLU A 189 35.34 -2.09 -8.28
C GLU A 189 35.78 -2.72 -9.60
N THR A 190 36.03 -1.89 -10.56
CA THR A 190 36.83 -2.19 -11.74
C THR A 190 38.28 -2.30 -11.27
N SER A 191 38.79 -3.50 -11.12
CA SER A 191 40.21 -3.75 -10.98
C SER A 191 40.83 -3.58 -12.36
N ALA A 192 41.84 -2.72 -12.41
CA ALA A 192 42.75 -2.54 -13.53
C ALA A 192 43.62 -3.78 -13.75
#